data_4f4d47f1eb36e392cb7699a1e138fe70
#
_entry.id   4f4d47f1eb36e392cb7699a1e138fe70
#
_cell.length_a   1.000
_cell.length_b   1.000
_cell.length_c   1.000
_cell.angle_alpha   90.00
_cell.angle_beta   90.00
_cell.angle_gamma   90.00
#
_symmetry.space_group_name_H-M   'P 1'
#
loop_
_entity.id
_entity.type
_entity.pdbx_description
1 polymer ?
#
loop_
_entity_poly.entity_id
_entity_poly.type
_entity_poly.pdbx_seq_one_letter_code
_entity_poly.pdbx_strand_id
1 'polypeptide(L)'
;ESGRPVLFFKFLAKEVSVSTKANKLEYFRFTGSVSYVDGDRMVVAVPDSAPLLELQSSQQQVGCQLGFDETSYQMMFDALERAMKAKGNRLAYLRNLFYSRQKVGKFSFAPIRLPWLNPTQEKAVNEVLWAKDVAIVHGPPGTGKTTTMVEAINETLMRESQVLVC
;
A
#
# COMPACT_ATOMS: atom_id res chain seq x y z
N GLU A 1 6.56 -7.95 12.38
CA GLU A 1 6.08 -6.60 12.07
C GLU A 1 4.63 -6.46 12.52
N SER A 2 4.32 -5.37 13.22
CA SER A 2 2.95 -5.00 13.63
C SER A 2 2.05 -4.78 12.41
N GLY A 3 0.76 -5.10 12.54
CA GLY A 3 -0.24 -4.94 11.48
C GLY A 3 -0.37 -6.12 10.50
N ARG A 4 0.51 -7.13 10.56
CA ARG A 4 0.40 -8.28 9.65
C ARG A 4 -0.79 -9.18 10.00
N PRO A 5 -1.53 -9.69 9.01
CA PRO A 5 -2.64 -10.61 9.24
C PRO A 5 -2.14 -11.97 9.77
N VAL A 6 -2.93 -12.57 10.64
CA VAL A 6 -2.67 -13.88 11.24
C VAL A 6 -3.87 -14.79 11.05
N LEU A 7 -3.64 -15.95 10.49
CA LEU A 7 -4.63 -17.01 10.34
C LEU A 7 -4.43 -18.05 11.44
N PHE A 8 -5.53 -18.44 12.09
CA PHE A 8 -5.52 -19.48 13.11
C PHE A 8 -6.02 -20.80 12.52
N PHE A 9 -5.44 -21.90 12.96
CA PHE A 9 -5.84 -23.24 12.54
C PHE A 9 -5.78 -24.23 13.69
N LYS A 10 -6.55 -25.30 13.60
CA LYS A 10 -6.49 -26.44 14.52
C LYS A 10 -6.02 -27.69 13.78
N PHE A 11 -5.30 -28.53 14.51
CA PHE A 11 -4.90 -29.84 14.02
C PHE A 11 -6.04 -30.84 14.27
N LEU A 12 -6.57 -31.41 13.21
CA LEU A 12 -7.52 -32.53 13.33
C LEU A 12 -6.72 -33.83 13.47
N ALA A 13 -6.74 -34.40 14.68
CA ALA A 13 -6.24 -35.74 14.90
C ALA A 13 -7.12 -36.74 14.13
N LYS A 14 -6.60 -37.36 13.07
CA LYS A 14 -7.25 -38.53 12.46
C LYS A 14 -6.95 -39.76 13.30
N GLU A 15 -8.00 -40.49 13.64
CA GLU A 15 -7.89 -41.86 14.12
C GLU A 15 -7.06 -42.69 13.14
N VAL A 16 -6.18 -43.50 13.70
CA VAL A 16 -5.14 -44.26 13.00
C VAL A 16 -5.77 -45.29 12.06
N SER A 17 -5.77 -45.07 10.78
CA SER A 17 -5.68 -46.14 9.79
C SER A 17 -4.30 -46.04 9.10
N VAL A 18 -3.64 -47.17 9.10
CA VAL A 18 -2.25 -47.38 8.64
C VAL A 18 -2.09 -46.94 7.19
N SER A 19 -1.68 -45.75 6.95
CA SER A 19 -0.83 -45.25 5.85
C SER A 19 -1.01 -43.73 5.67
N THR A 20 0.10 -42.98 5.70
CA THR A 20 0.23 -41.54 5.52
C THR A 20 -0.39 -40.64 6.60
N LYS A 21 0.46 -40.23 7.54
CA LYS A 21 0.23 -39.14 8.48
C LYS A 21 0.17 -37.79 7.74
N ALA A 22 -0.96 -37.42 7.21
CA ALA A 22 -1.24 -36.06 6.82
C ALA A 22 -2.15 -35.45 7.89
N ASN A 23 -1.58 -34.69 8.82
CA ASN A 23 -2.36 -33.86 9.75
C ASN A 23 -3.19 -32.89 8.90
N LYS A 24 -4.51 -33.03 8.89
CA LYS A 24 -5.38 -32.10 8.17
C LYS A 24 -5.52 -30.84 9.05
N LEU A 25 -5.12 -29.71 8.49
CA LEU A 25 -5.32 -28.41 9.12
C LEU A 25 -6.74 -27.92 8.80
N GLU A 26 -7.44 -27.42 9.80
CA GLU A 26 -8.70 -26.72 9.65
C GLU A 26 -8.54 -25.27 10.11
N TYR A 27 -8.74 -24.32 9.18
CA TYR A 27 -8.61 -22.90 9.48
C TYR A 27 -9.89 -22.34 10.11
N PHE A 28 -9.70 -21.47 11.10
CA PHE A 28 -10.79 -20.67 11.63
C PHE A 28 -11.25 -19.62 10.62
N ARG A 29 -12.54 -19.27 10.65
CA ARG A 29 -13.15 -18.31 9.69
C ARG A 29 -12.98 -16.85 10.11
N PHE A 30 -11.91 -16.51 10.79
CA PHE A 30 -11.57 -15.14 11.13
C PHE A 30 -10.07 -14.90 10.93
N THR A 31 -9.69 -13.66 10.80
CA THR A 31 -8.28 -13.23 10.69
C THR A 31 -7.97 -12.30 11.85
N GLY A 32 -6.84 -12.56 12.53
CA GLY A 32 -6.28 -11.64 13.51
C GLY A 32 -5.28 -10.70 12.87
N SER A 33 -4.80 -9.73 13.64
CA SER A 33 -3.72 -8.82 13.23
C SER A 33 -2.66 -8.77 14.33
N VAL A 34 -1.38 -8.86 13.94
CA VAL A 34 -0.27 -8.72 14.88
C VAL A 34 -0.27 -7.32 15.47
N SER A 35 -0.49 -7.22 16.78
CA SER A 35 -0.40 -5.94 17.49
C SER A 35 1.02 -5.66 17.95
N TYR A 36 1.68 -6.68 18.51
CA TYR A 36 2.96 -6.52 19.16
C TYR A 36 3.75 -7.82 19.17
N VAL A 37 5.08 -7.73 19.04
CA VAL A 37 6.00 -8.87 19.13
C VAL A 37 7.14 -8.49 20.08
N ASP A 38 7.39 -9.31 21.08
CA ASP A 38 8.50 -9.17 22.01
C ASP A 38 9.15 -10.53 22.26
N GLY A 39 10.36 -10.72 21.70
CA GLY A 39 11.09 -11.98 21.75
C GLY A 39 10.27 -13.13 21.16
N ASP A 40 9.92 -14.08 22.02
CA ASP A 40 9.12 -15.28 21.69
C ASP A 40 7.61 -15.10 21.85
N ARG A 41 7.16 -13.92 22.26
CA ARG A 41 5.76 -13.57 22.49
C ARG A 41 5.19 -12.73 21.37
N MET A 42 4.02 -13.11 20.90
CA MET A 42 3.26 -12.37 19.90
C MET A 42 1.85 -12.08 20.44
N VAL A 43 1.46 -10.82 20.43
CA VAL A 43 0.11 -10.39 20.75
C VAL A 43 -0.65 -10.16 19.45
N VAL A 44 -1.79 -10.82 19.32
CA VAL A 44 -2.62 -10.74 18.12
C VAL A 44 -3.99 -10.19 18.53
N ALA A 45 -4.41 -9.10 17.89
CA ALA A 45 -5.77 -8.60 17.98
C ALA A 45 -6.68 -9.51 17.15
N VAL A 46 -7.78 -9.93 17.72
CA VAL A 46 -8.81 -10.74 17.05
C VAL A 46 -10.15 -10.02 17.12
N PRO A 47 -11.05 -10.24 16.16
CA PRO A 47 -12.39 -9.65 16.20
C PRO A 47 -13.21 -10.20 17.37
N ASP A 48 -14.19 -9.45 17.86
CA ASP A 48 -15.08 -9.85 18.97
C ASP A 48 -15.83 -11.15 18.68
N SER A 49 -16.03 -11.47 17.41
CA SER A 49 -16.65 -12.73 16.97
C SER A 49 -15.73 -13.95 17.02
N ALA A 50 -14.45 -13.77 17.39
CA ALA A 50 -13.51 -14.89 17.46
C ALA A 50 -13.88 -15.87 18.56
N PRO A 51 -13.82 -17.19 18.32
CA PRO A 51 -14.18 -18.21 19.30
C PRO A 51 -13.04 -18.41 20.32
N LEU A 52 -12.88 -17.48 21.25
CA LEU A 52 -11.77 -17.47 22.22
C LEU A 52 -11.72 -18.74 23.07
N LEU A 53 -12.88 -19.31 23.42
CA LEU A 53 -12.96 -20.56 24.19
C LEU A 53 -12.36 -21.75 23.44
N GLU A 54 -12.56 -21.81 22.11
CA GLU A 54 -11.94 -22.87 21.29
C GLU A 54 -10.44 -22.65 21.16
N LEU A 55 -10.00 -21.40 21.01
CA LEU A 55 -8.59 -21.04 20.89
C LEU A 55 -7.81 -21.34 22.18
N GLN A 56 -8.45 -21.22 23.33
CA GLN A 56 -7.85 -21.47 24.66
C GLN A 56 -8.03 -22.92 25.16
N SER A 57 -8.76 -23.74 24.41
CA SER A 57 -9.01 -25.11 24.80
C SER A 57 -7.74 -25.95 24.80
N SER A 58 -7.38 -26.50 25.96
CA SER A 58 -6.23 -27.40 26.09
C SER A 58 -6.39 -28.75 25.38
N GLN A 59 -7.59 -29.05 24.90
CA GLN A 59 -7.91 -30.33 24.23
C GLN A 59 -7.56 -30.30 22.71
N GLN A 60 -7.34 -29.12 22.13
CA GLN A 60 -7.02 -28.99 20.70
C GLN A 60 -5.69 -28.29 20.54
N GLN A 61 -4.84 -28.82 19.69
CA GLN A 61 -3.63 -28.13 19.28
C GLN A 61 -4.01 -27.04 18.28
N VAL A 62 -3.88 -25.80 18.70
CA VAL A 62 -4.12 -24.62 17.87
C VAL A 62 -2.78 -24.06 17.44
N GLY A 63 -2.67 -23.72 16.17
CA GLY A 63 -1.53 -23.01 15.61
C GLY A 63 -1.94 -21.71 14.97
N CYS A 64 -0.96 -20.88 14.68
CA CYS A 64 -1.16 -19.67 13.88
C CYS A 64 -0.07 -19.55 12.82
N GLN A 65 -0.40 -18.91 11.72
CA GLN A 65 0.54 -18.54 10.67
C GLN A 65 0.28 -17.13 10.19
N LEU A 66 1.32 -16.45 9.71
CA LEU A 66 1.15 -15.17 9.06
C LEU A 66 0.36 -15.35 7.78
N GLY A 67 -0.71 -14.58 7.64
CA GLY A 67 -1.51 -14.52 6.42
C GLY A 67 -0.87 -13.63 5.36
N PHE A 68 -1.36 -13.73 4.15
CA PHE A 68 -1.10 -12.74 3.11
C PHE A 68 -1.99 -11.51 3.37
N ASP A 69 -1.42 -10.32 3.15
CA ASP A 69 -2.20 -9.09 3.11
C ASP A 69 -2.95 -9.03 1.76
N GLU A 70 -4.10 -9.69 1.71
CA GLU A 70 -4.96 -9.65 0.53
C GLU A 70 -5.66 -8.29 0.38
N THR A 71 -5.75 -7.51 1.44
CA THR A 71 -6.47 -6.22 1.46
C THR A 71 -5.83 -5.23 0.50
N SER A 72 -4.51 -5.11 0.51
CA SER A 72 -3.78 -4.23 -0.40
C SER A 72 -4.00 -4.62 -1.87
N TYR A 73 -3.98 -5.92 -2.17
CA TYR A 73 -4.25 -6.41 -3.53
C TYR A 73 -5.69 -6.15 -3.94
N GLN A 74 -6.65 -6.38 -3.05
CA GLN A 74 -8.06 -6.09 -3.32
C GLN A 74 -8.26 -4.61 -3.63
N MET A 75 -7.65 -3.71 -2.84
CA MET A 75 -7.70 -2.27 -3.10
C MET A 75 -7.08 -1.89 -4.46
N MET A 76 -5.99 -2.55 -4.86
CA MET A 76 -5.38 -2.34 -6.18
C MET A 76 -6.32 -2.79 -7.31
N PHE A 77 -6.97 -3.95 -7.18
CA PHE A 77 -7.93 -4.43 -8.17
C PHE A 77 -9.14 -3.50 -8.28
N ASP A 78 -9.68 -3.05 -7.15
CA ASP A 78 -10.80 -2.09 -7.12
C ASP A 78 -10.42 -0.76 -7.77
N ALA A 79 -9.20 -0.27 -7.54
CA ALA A 79 -8.69 0.94 -8.17
C ALA A 79 -8.56 0.78 -9.70
N LEU A 80 -8.02 -0.35 -10.16
CA LEU A 80 -7.93 -0.68 -11.58
C LEU A 80 -9.32 -0.76 -12.22
N GLU A 81 -10.26 -1.44 -11.58
CA GLU A 81 -11.62 -1.57 -12.07
C GLU A 81 -12.31 -0.21 -12.20
N ARG A 82 -12.16 0.67 -11.18
CA ARG A 82 -12.64 2.05 -11.24
C ARG A 82 -12.03 2.83 -12.40
N ALA A 83 -10.72 2.70 -12.61
CA ALA A 83 -10.03 3.36 -13.71
C ALA A 83 -10.52 2.85 -15.07
N MET A 84 -10.75 1.55 -15.23
CA MET A 84 -11.26 0.95 -16.45
C MET A 84 -12.70 1.40 -16.76
N LYS A 85 -13.57 1.44 -15.76
CA LYS A 85 -15.00 1.81 -15.89
C LYS A 85 -15.22 3.32 -15.98
N ALA A 86 -14.22 4.15 -15.67
CA ALA A 86 -14.35 5.60 -15.65
C ALA A 86 -14.75 6.17 -17.03
N LYS A 87 -15.79 7.02 -17.05
CA LYS A 87 -16.29 7.69 -18.26
C LYS A 87 -16.64 9.14 -17.94
N GLY A 88 -16.20 10.08 -18.79
CA GLY A 88 -16.59 11.50 -18.72
C GLY A 88 -16.12 12.26 -17.47
N ASN A 89 -15.25 11.70 -16.64
CA ASN A 89 -14.75 12.30 -15.39
C ASN A 89 -13.20 12.46 -15.42
N ARG A 90 -12.66 13.09 -14.38
CA ARG A 90 -11.22 13.34 -14.24
C ARG A 90 -10.38 12.05 -14.31
N LEU A 91 -10.86 10.94 -13.76
CA LEU A 91 -10.15 9.66 -13.78
C LEU A 91 -10.05 9.11 -15.22
N ALA A 92 -11.13 9.22 -16.00
CA ALA A 92 -11.11 8.83 -17.42
C ALA A 92 -10.15 9.71 -18.24
N TYR A 93 -10.11 11.01 -17.94
CA TYR A 93 -9.17 11.94 -18.55
C TYR A 93 -7.72 11.55 -18.26
N LEU A 94 -7.35 11.35 -16.98
CA LEU A 94 -6.00 10.94 -16.57
C LEU A 94 -5.60 9.59 -17.18
N ARG A 95 -6.51 8.60 -17.16
CA ARG A 95 -6.27 7.32 -17.84
C ARG A 95 -5.91 7.52 -19.31
N ASN A 96 -6.67 8.33 -20.04
CA ASN A 96 -6.41 8.58 -21.46
C ASN A 96 -5.10 9.33 -21.69
N LEU A 97 -4.72 10.21 -20.77
CA LEU A 97 -3.45 10.91 -20.78
C LEU A 97 -2.28 9.93 -20.60
N PHE A 98 -2.33 9.01 -19.64
CA PHE A 98 -1.31 7.97 -19.45
C PHE A 98 -1.18 7.03 -20.65
N TYR A 99 -2.25 6.79 -21.39
CA TYR A 99 -2.21 6.02 -22.64
C TYR A 99 -1.89 6.88 -23.88
N SER A 100 -1.35 8.08 -23.70
CA SER A 100 -1.00 9.01 -24.78
C SER A 100 -2.13 9.35 -25.76
N ARG A 101 -3.39 9.20 -25.32
CA ARG A 101 -4.58 9.57 -26.09
C ARG A 101 -4.92 11.06 -25.99
N GLN A 102 -4.26 11.75 -25.07
CA GLN A 102 -4.40 13.19 -24.86
C GLN A 102 -3.03 13.79 -24.58
N LYS A 103 -2.83 15.06 -24.93
CA LYS A 103 -1.59 15.77 -24.67
C LYS A 103 -1.58 16.33 -23.25
N VAL A 104 -0.41 16.30 -22.61
CA VAL A 104 -0.17 16.91 -21.30
C VAL A 104 -0.27 18.42 -21.42
N GLY A 105 -1.04 19.04 -20.54
CA GLY A 105 -1.08 20.50 -20.43
C GLY A 105 0.04 21.04 -19.56
N LYS A 106 0.46 22.28 -19.83
CA LYS A 106 1.39 23.02 -18.98
C LYS A 106 0.83 24.40 -18.65
N PHE A 107 1.11 24.87 -17.43
CA PHE A 107 0.96 26.28 -17.06
C PHE A 107 2.15 27.08 -17.61
N SER A 108 1.94 28.37 -17.84
CA SER A 108 2.98 29.28 -18.30
C SER A 108 3.16 30.40 -17.28
N PHE A 109 4.25 30.35 -16.52
CA PHE A 109 4.71 31.41 -15.63
C PHE A 109 6.24 31.41 -15.57
N ALA A 110 6.82 32.51 -15.05
CA ALA A 110 8.26 32.64 -14.93
C ALA A 110 8.84 31.54 -14.01
N PRO A 111 10.00 30.95 -14.36
CA PRO A 111 10.65 29.96 -13.52
C PRO A 111 11.06 30.59 -12.17
N ILE A 112 10.89 29.83 -11.11
CA ILE A 112 11.38 30.21 -9.79
C ILE A 112 12.86 29.88 -9.66
N ARG A 113 13.58 30.68 -8.86
CA ARG A 113 14.98 30.47 -8.54
C ARG A 113 15.13 29.83 -7.17
N LEU A 114 15.86 28.72 -7.12
CA LEU A 114 16.13 27.95 -5.91
C LEU A 114 17.64 27.77 -5.76
N PRO A 115 18.36 28.79 -5.23
CA PRO A 115 19.84 28.84 -5.24
C PRO A 115 20.51 27.70 -4.46
N TRP A 116 19.78 27.04 -3.55
CA TRP A 116 20.26 25.90 -2.79
C TRP A 116 20.16 24.56 -3.52
N LEU A 117 19.50 24.52 -4.67
CA LEU A 117 19.44 23.34 -5.54
C LEU A 117 20.46 23.46 -6.67
N ASN A 118 20.90 22.30 -7.17
CA ASN A 118 21.67 22.30 -8.41
C ASN A 118 20.77 22.64 -9.61
N PRO A 119 21.34 23.06 -10.77
CA PRO A 119 20.54 23.47 -11.93
C PRO A 119 19.55 22.41 -12.44
N THR A 120 19.92 21.14 -12.33
CA THR A 120 19.04 20.02 -12.77
C THR A 120 17.87 19.85 -11.82
N GLN A 121 18.09 19.96 -10.51
CA GLN A 121 17.05 19.90 -9.51
C GLN A 121 16.11 21.10 -9.59
N GLU A 122 16.67 22.33 -9.72
CA GLU A 122 15.87 23.55 -9.93
C GLU A 122 14.96 23.41 -11.15
N LYS A 123 15.50 22.93 -12.25
CA LYS A 123 14.74 22.68 -13.46
C LYS A 123 13.62 21.65 -13.21
N ALA A 124 13.91 20.56 -12.51
CA ALA A 124 12.92 19.52 -12.20
C ALA A 124 11.78 20.08 -11.35
N VAL A 125 12.06 20.90 -10.32
CA VAL A 125 11.01 21.56 -9.52
C VAL A 125 10.15 22.46 -10.42
N ASN A 126 10.74 23.29 -11.27
CA ASN A 126 10.00 24.15 -12.19
C ASN A 126 9.11 23.33 -13.17
N GLU A 127 9.59 22.20 -13.70
CA GLU A 127 8.79 21.33 -14.56
C GLU A 127 7.59 20.71 -13.81
N VAL A 128 7.76 20.36 -12.52
CA VAL A 128 6.65 19.90 -11.67
C VAL A 128 5.61 20.99 -11.50
N LEU A 129 6.04 22.21 -11.18
CA LEU A 129 5.13 23.35 -10.97
C LEU A 129 4.39 23.77 -12.25
N TRP A 130 5.01 23.64 -13.41
CA TRP A 130 4.36 23.92 -14.70
C TRP A 130 3.40 22.81 -15.13
N ALA A 131 3.51 21.62 -14.58
CA ALA A 131 2.65 20.51 -14.97
C ALA A 131 1.20 20.76 -14.52
N LYS A 132 0.27 20.75 -15.47
CA LYS A 132 -1.16 20.90 -15.19
C LYS A 132 -1.77 19.61 -14.63
N ASP A 133 -1.27 18.47 -15.06
CA ASP A 133 -1.88 17.17 -14.80
C ASP A 133 -0.90 16.16 -14.18
N VAL A 134 0.26 15.98 -14.81
CA VAL A 134 1.24 14.97 -14.45
C VAL A 134 2.65 15.47 -14.74
N ALA A 135 3.57 15.25 -13.81
CA ALA A 135 5.01 15.37 -14.00
C ALA A 135 5.72 14.09 -13.54
N ILE A 136 6.78 13.71 -14.21
CA ILE A 136 7.60 12.56 -13.86
C ILE A 136 9.02 13.05 -13.58
N VAL A 137 9.47 12.87 -12.33
CA VAL A 137 10.84 13.15 -11.92
C VAL A 137 11.62 11.85 -11.87
N HIS A 138 12.49 11.65 -12.86
CA HIS A 138 13.32 10.46 -12.97
C HIS A 138 14.78 10.78 -12.64
N GLY A 139 15.46 9.86 -11.98
CA GLY A 139 16.89 9.97 -11.69
C GLY A 139 17.45 8.72 -11.01
N PRO A 140 18.74 8.40 -11.20
CA PRO A 140 19.42 7.30 -10.51
C PRO A 140 19.39 7.43 -8.99
N PRO A 141 19.69 6.36 -8.23
CA PRO A 141 19.92 6.45 -6.79
C PRO A 141 20.96 7.52 -6.44
N GLY A 142 20.79 8.25 -5.36
CA GLY A 142 21.74 9.26 -4.86
C GLY A 142 21.72 10.62 -5.57
N THR A 143 20.87 10.85 -6.56
CA THR A 143 20.79 12.15 -7.29
C THR A 143 20.00 13.24 -6.55
N GLY A 144 19.53 12.98 -5.33
CA GLY A 144 18.77 13.95 -4.54
C GLY A 144 17.31 14.08 -4.98
N LYS A 145 16.69 13.01 -5.54
CA LYS A 145 15.26 13.02 -5.88
C LYS A 145 14.35 13.43 -4.71
N THR A 146 14.62 12.90 -3.52
CA THR A 146 13.84 13.24 -2.32
C THR A 146 13.94 14.74 -2.01
N THR A 147 15.13 15.31 -2.05
CA THR A 147 15.33 16.76 -1.87
C THR A 147 14.54 17.56 -2.91
N THR A 148 14.63 17.17 -4.18
CA THR A 148 13.89 17.80 -5.27
C THR A 148 12.37 17.71 -5.05
N MET A 149 11.87 16.56 -4.59
CA MET A 149 10.44 16.38 -4.32
C MET A 149 9.97 17.18 -3.11
N VAL A 150 10.77 17.27 -2.06
CA VAL A 150 10.44 18.11 -0.87
C VAL A 150 10.31 19.58 -1.29
N GLU A 151 11.22 20.09 -2.10
CA GLU A 151 11.13 21.48 -2.60
C GLU A 151 9.91 21.66 -3.52
N ALA A 152 9.63 20.71 -4.39
CA ALA A 152 8.42 20.77 -5.23
C ALA A 152 7.14 20.78 -4.38
N ILE A 153 7.08 20.01 -3.29
CA ILE A 153 5.96 20.01 -2.34
C ILE A 153 5.85 21.36 -1.63
N ASN A 154 6.96 21.90 -1.10
CA ASN A 154 6.99 23.21 -0.42
C ASN A 154 6.45 24.30 -1.35
N GLU A 155 6.95 24.37 -2.58
CA GLU A 155 6.52 25.35 -3.56
C GLU A 155 5.06 25.16 -4.01
N THR A 156 4.58 23.92 -4.03
CA THR A 156 3.18 23.62 -4.32
C THR A 156 2.27 24.07 -3.18
N LEU A 157 2.65 23.84 -1.92
CA LEU A 157 1.89 24.28 -0.74
C LEU A 157 1.70 25.80 -0.67
N MET A 158 2.60 26.57 -1.27
CA MET A 158 2.44 28.02 -1.38
C MET A 158 1.38 28.44 -2.41
N ARG A 159 0.95 27.54 -3.28
CA ARG A 159 0.04 27.82 -4.41
C ARG A 159 -1.29 27.09 -4.30
N GLU A 160 -1.29 25.95 -3.64
CA GLU A 160 -2.44 25.05 -3.52
C GLU A 160 -2.90 24.94 -2.07
N SER A 161 -4.17 24.74 -1.87
CA SER A 161 -4.76 24.60 -0.53
C SER A 161 -4.51 23.22 0.09
N GLN A 162 -4.17 22.23 -0.71
CA GLN A 162 -4.03 20.85 -0.25
C GLN A 162 -3.05 20.05 -1.12
N VAL A 163 -2.16 19.30 -0.49
CA VAL A 163 -1.24 18.35 -1.12
C VAL A 163 -1.34 17.00 -0.42
N LEU A 164 -1.49 15.93 -1.19
CA LEU A 164 -1.45 14.56 -0.70
C LEU A 164 -0.12 13.92 -1.10
N VAL A 165 0.60 13.37 -0.13
CA VAL A 165 1.86 12.65 -0.33
C VAL A 165 1.67 11.19 0.11
N CYS A 166 2.04 10.22 -0.74
CA CYS A 166 1.92 8.78 -0.50
C CYS A 166 3.13 8.00 -1.04
#